data_f6fb55636cc09cff1851926062dc64b8
#
_entry.id   f6fb55636cc09cff1851926062dc64b8
#
_cell.length_a   1.000
_cell.length_b   1.000
_cell.length_c   1.000
_cell.angle_alpha   90.00
_cell.angle_beta   90.00
_cell.angle_gamma   90.00
#
_symmetry.space_group_name_H-M   'P 1'
#
loop_
_entity.id
_entity.type
_entity.pdbx_description
1 polymer ?
#
loop_
_entity_poly.entity_id
_entity_poly.type
_entity_poly.pdbx_seq_one_letter_code
_entity_poly.pdbx_strand_id
1 'polypeptide(L)'
;PFFEPPPGARPLWRTTVVTALFSDDTDTDAILARLGDQGLVFADHRVEALADQAWERAWMDDFQPMRFGERLWIVPSWSDPPQPGAVNLKLDPGLAFGTGTHDTTALCLEWLEQTDLDGKQVLDFGCGSGVLAIAALLLGAERALGTDIDNQALTASADNAAANGVGERLDLCLPEALATDYQCDLLVANILAAPLIELAPVLAGRCRPGAPMALSGILAGQAQSVRDAYAPWFDLSPTRQRGDWVRVDGVRKADR
;
A
#
# COMPACT_ATOMS: atom_id res chain seq x y z
N PRO A 1 -0.65 -18.33 -7.19
CA PRO A 1 -1.99 -17.77 -7.09
C PRO A 1 -2.09 -16.60 -8.07
N PHE A 2 -3.17 -16.57 -8.87
CA PHE A 2 -3.44 -15.43 -9.77
C PHE A 2 -4.21 -14.40 -8.93
N PHE A 3 -3.57 -13.30 -8.54
CA PHE A 3 -4.24 -12.21 -7.82
C PHE A 3 -5.14 -11.37 -8.74
N GLU A 4 -4.84 -11.36 -10.03
CA GLU A 4 -5.63 -10.68 -11.06
C GLU A 4 -5.86 -11.63 -12.24
N PRO A 5 -6.91 -12.46 -12.23
CA PRO A 5 -7.23 -13.27 -13.38
C PRO A 5 -7.71 -12.37 -14.55
N PRO A 6 -7.45 -12.77 -15.80
CA PRO A 6 -7.99 -12.05 -16.95
C PRO A 6 -9.52 -11.86 -16.84
N PRO A 7 -10.10 -10.78 -17.40
CA PRO A 7 -11.54 -10.57 -17.39
C PRO A 7 -12.31 -11.81 -17.86
N GLY A 8 -13.24 -12.29 -17.00
CA GLY A 8 -14.04 -13.49 -17.27
C GLY A 8 -13.41 -14.81 -16.83
N ALA A 9 -12.15 -14.85 -16.43
CA ALA A 9 -11.54 -16.05 -15.84
C ALA A 9 -11.99 -16.25 -14.39
N ARG A 10 -12.30 -17.49 -14.00
CA ARG A 10 -12.60 -17.90 -12.61
C ARG A 10 -11.61 -19.00 -12.21
N PRO A 11 -10.33 -18.63 -11.92
CA PRO A 11 -9.36 -19.64 -11.50
C PRO A 11 -9.80 -20.24 -10.17
N LEU A 12 -9.90 -21.58 -10.12
CA LEU A 12 -10.11 -22.30 -8.88
C LEU A 12 -8.74 -22.54 -8.22
N TRP A 13 -8.66 -22.24 -6.94
CA TRP A 13 -7.50 -22.56 -6.13
C TRP A 13 -7.40 -24.09 -5.95
N ARG A 14 -6.18 -24.64 -6.05
CA ARG A 14 -5.95 -26.06 -5.80
C ARG A 14 -6.25 -26.45 -4.35
N THR A 15 -6.05 -25.52 -3.45
CA THR A 15 -6.34 -25.67 -2.03
C THR A 15 -6.98 -24.37 -1.56
N THR A 16 -8.14 -24.48 -0.90
CA THR A 16 -8.84 -23.34 -0.32
C THR A 16 -9.06 -23.65 1.15
N VAL A 17 -8.67 -22.71 2.01
CA VAL A 17 -8.99 -22.76 3.44
C VAL A 17 -10.20 -21.86 3.67
N VAL A 18 -11.25 -22.41 4.25
CA VAL A 18 -12.44 -21.67 4.66
C VAL A 18 -12.47 -21.65 6.18
N THR A 19 -12.48 -20.46 6.75
CA THR A 19 -12.61 -20.24 8.20
C THR A 19 -13.99 -19.67 8.48
N ALA A 20 -14.69 -20.23 9.46
CA ALA A 20 -15.98 -19.73 9.91
C ALA A 20 -15.96 -19.57 11.42
N LEU A 21 -16.62 -18.52 11.91
CA LEU A 21 -16.79 -18.25 13.34
C LEU A 21 -18.23 -18.62 13.74
N PHE A 22 -18.36 -19.34 14.83
CA PHE A 22 -19.64 -19.77 15.38
C PHE A 22 -19.74 -19.35 16.86
N SER A 23 -20.97 -19.28 17.36
CA SER A 23 -21.20 -19.14 18.80
C SER A 23 -20.76 -20.40 19.56
N ASP A 24 -20.43 -20.24 20.84
CA ASP A 24 -19.88 -21.30 21.70
C ASP A 24 -20.84 -22.51 21.87
N ASP A 25 -22.13 -22.28 21.72
CA ASP A 25 -23.17 -23.30 21.80
C ASP A 25 -23.43 -24.06 20.49
N THR A 26 -22.64 -23.78 19.43
CA THR A 26 -22.86 -24.35 18.10
C THR A 26 -22.30 -25.78 18.02
N ASP A 27 -23.15 -26.73 17.60
CA ASP A 27 -22.72 -28.09 17.29
C ASP A 27 -21.97 -28.13 15.94
N THR A 28 -20.64 -28.02 16.01
CA THR A 28 -19.77 -28.00 14.84
C THR A 28 -19.72 -29.35 14.12
N ASP A 29 -19.92 -30.48 14.83
CA ASP A 29 -19.96 -31.80 14.23
C ASP A 29 -21.22 -31.97 13.35
N ALA A 30 -22.35 -31.45 13.80
CA ALA A 30 -23.60 -31.43 13.01
C ALA A 30 -23.45 -30.57 11.74
N ILE A 31 -22.71 -29.45 11.82
CA ILE A 31 -22.42 -28.61 10.66
C ILE A 31 -21.53 -29.37 9.64
N LEU A 32 -20.45 -29.99 10.09
CA LEU A 32 -19.55 -30.77 9.25
C LEU A 32 -20.28 -31.93 8.56
N ALA A 33 -21.12 -32.66 9.30
CA ALA A 33 -21.96 -33.72 8.73
C ALA A 33 -22.88 -33.20 7.63
N ARG A 34 -23.56 -32.07 7.87
CA ARG A 34 -24.47 -31.43 6.91
C ARG A 34 -23.75 -30.93 5.66
N LEU A 35 -22.53 -30.41 5.78
CA LEU A 35 -21.70 -30.03 4.64
C LEU A 35 -21.26 -31.25 3.82
N GLY A 36 -20.92 -32.36 4.49
CA GLY A 36 -20.64 -33.64 3.86
C GLY A 36 -21.83 -34.19 3.06
N ASP A 37 -23.04 -34.11 3.60
CA ASP A 37 -24.27 -34.49 2.92
C ASP A 37 -24.55 -33.67 1.65
N GLN A 38 -24.03 -32.44 1.59
CA GLN A 38 -24.07 -31.57 0.41
C GLN A 38 -22.94 -31.85 -0.60
N GLY A 39 -22.14 -32.87 -0.36
CA GLY A 39 -21.05 -33.28 -1.25
C GLY A 39 -19.74 -32.50 -1.09
N LEU A 40 -19.59 -31.71 -0.03
CA LEU A 40 -18.32 -31.05 0.28
C LEU A 40 -17.36 -32.05 0.93
N VAL A 41 -16.19 -32.22 0.33
CA VAL A 41 -15.13 -33.09 0.85
C VAL A 41 -13.99 -32.22 1.39
N PHE A 42 -13.69 -32.38 2.66
CA PHE A 42 -12.58 -31.70 3.33
C PHE A 42 -11.37 -32.62 3.38
N ALA A 43 -10.21 -32.09 2.99
CA ALA A 43 -8.94 -32.81 3.14
C ALA A 43 -8.52 -32.85 4.63
N ASP A 44 -8.83 -31.79 5.36
CA ASP A 44 -8.58 -31.63 6.78
C ASP A 44 -9.55 -30.58 7.35
N HIS A 45 -9.86 -30.66 8.65
CA HIS A 45 -10.60 -29.63 9.36
C HIS A 45 -10.08 -29.52 10.81
N ARG A 46 -10.18 -28.33 11.38
CA ARG A 46 -9.79 -28.04 12.75
C ARG A 46 -10.86 -27.16 13.39
N VAL A 47 -11.28 -27.50 14.59
CA VAL A 47 -12.17 -26.70 15.42
C VAL A 47 -11.35 -26.21 16.61
N GLU A 48 -11.32 -24.92 16.82
CA GLU A 48 -10.63 -24.28 17.94
C GLU A 48 -11.61 -23.44 18.73
N ALA A 49 -11.58 -23.59 20.05
CA ALA A 49 -12.27 -22.66 20.92
C ALA A 49 -11.51 -21.34 20.97
N LEU A 50 -12.18 -20.26 20.59
CA LEU A 50 -11.66 -18.92 20.72
C LEU A 50 -12.03 -18.39 22.11
N ALA A 51 -11.03 -18.15 22.96
CA ALA A 51 -11.26 -17.51 24.24
C ALA A 51 -11.82 -16.10 24.04
N ASP A 52 -12.81 -15.74 24.85
CA ASP A 52 -13.30 -14.36 24.86
C ASP A 52 -12.18 -13.43 25.36
N GLN A 53 -11.73 -12.56 24.48
CA GLN A 53 -10.69 -11.57 24.77
C GLN A 53 -11.07 -10.24 24.15
N ALA A 54 -10.43 -9.17 24.58
CA ALA A 54 -10.60 -7.85 23.99
C ALA A 54 -9.98 -7.82 22.57
N TRP A 55 -10.68 -8.41 21.61
CA TRP A 55 -10.25 -8.54 20.20
C TRP A 55 -9.82 -7.22 19.60
N GLU A 56 -10.41 -6.12 20.08
CA GLU A 56 -10.03 -4.76 19.70
C GLU A 56 -8.57 -4.43 20.01
N ARG A 57 -7.92 -5.16 20.91
CA ARG A 57 -6.54 -4.95 21.35
C ARG A 57 -5.59 -6.10 21.02
N ALA A 58 -6.10 -7.27 20.67
CA ALA A 58 -5.27 -8.45 20.43
C ALA A 58 -4.25 -8.25 19.30
N TRP A 59 -4.59 -7.46 18.29
CA TRP A 59 -3.72 -7.12 17.18
C TRP A 59 -2.68 -6.03 17.54
N MET A 60 -2.90 -5.26 18.63
CA MET A 60 -1.97 -4.20 19.05
C MET A 60 -0.63 -4.77 19.50
N ASP A 61 -0.64 -5.97 20.09
CA ASP A 61 0.57 -6.63 20.58
C ASP A 61 1.46 -7.10 19.40
N ASP A 62 0.86 -7.39 18.26
CA ASP A 62 1.55 -7.82 17.05
C ASP A 62 2.07 -6.64 16.20
N PHE A 63 1.53 -5.42 16.41
CA PHE A 63 1.92 -4.24 15.65
C PHE A 63 2.95 -3.41 16.43
N GLN A 64 4.22 -3.68 16.16
CA GLN A 64 5.37 -3.04 16.78
C GLN A 64 5.97 -1.95 15.90
N PRO A 65 6.71 -0.97 16.45
CA PRO A 65 7.43 0.00 15.65
C PRO A 65 8.32 -0.64 14.58
N MET A 66 8.20 -0.19 13.34
CA MET A 66 8.93 -0.73 12.19
C MET A 66 9.86 0.30 11.60
N ARG A 67 11.09 -0.13 11.25
CA ARG A 67 12.10 0.73 10.64
C ARG A 67 12.18 0.51 9.13
N PHE A 68 12.29 1.62 8.38
CA PHE A 68 12.49 1.65 6.93
C PHE A 68 13.71 2.49 6.59
N GLY A 69 14.71 1.89 5.95
CA GLY A 69 15.99 2.55 5.72
C GLY A 69 16.76 2.83 7.03
N GLU A 70 17.40 3.99 7.14
CA GLU A 70 18.23 4.34 8.29
C GLU A 70 17.50 5.19 9.33
N ARG A 71 16.61 6.09 8.92
CA ARG A 71 16.04 7.15 9.76
C ARG A 71 14.51 7.22 9.80
N LEU A 72 13.77 6.43 9.01
CA LEU A 72 12.31 6.42 8.99
C LEU A 72 11.74 5.27 9.83
N TRP A 73 10.80 5.59 10.71
CA TRP A 73 10.06 4.63 11.50
C TRP A 73 8.56 4.83 11.31
N ILE A 74 7.80 3.74 11.25
CA ILE A 74 6.36 3.75 11.51
C ILE A 74 6.16 3.32 12.95
N VAL A 75 5.43 4.13 13.73
CA VAL A 75 5.23 3.95 15.16
C VAL A 75 3.74 3.99 15.45
N PRO A 76 3.15 2.93 16.04
CA PRO A 76 1.77 2.97 16.50
C PRO A 76 1.57 4.00 17.61
N SER A 77 0.35 4.56 17.73
CA SER A 77 0.05 5.62 18.71
C SER A 77 0.22 5.20 20.17
N TRP A 78 0.17 3.89 20.44
CA TRP A 78 0.35 3.30 21.79
C TRP A 78 1.79 2.93 22.13
N SER A 79 2.74 3.20 21.24
CA SER A 79 4.16 2.88 21.43
C SER A 79 5.01 4.14 21.46
N ASP A 80 6.04 4.11 22.27
CA ASP A 80 7.07 5.15 22.23
C ASP A 80 8.00 4.94 21.02
N PRO A 81 8.46 6.02 20.36
CA PRO A 81 9.42 5.92 19.28
C PRO A 81 10.73 5.27 19.78
N PRO A 82 11.19 4.15 19.16
CA PRO A 82 12.46 3.52 19.54
C PRO A 82 13.66 4.45 19.37
N GLN A 83 13.57 5.40 18.45
CA GLN A 83 14.59 6.39 18.16
C GLN A 83 13.95 7.78 18.02
N PRO A 84 13.79 8.54 19.12
CA PRO A 84 13.09 9.83 19.12
C PRO A 84 13.68 10.87 18.16
N GLY A 85 14.99 10.82 17.90
CA GLY A 85 15.67 11.73 16.96
C GLY A 85 15.56 11.35 15.48
N ALA A 86 14.92 10.23 15.16
CA ALA A 86 14.63 9.81 13.79
C ALA A 86 13.31 10.41 13.29
N VAL A 87 13.00 10.18 12.03
CA VAL A 87 11.70 10.51 11.44
C VAL A 87 10.69 9.45 11.89
N ASN A 88 9.74 9.82 12.74
CA ASN A 88 8.76 8.92 13.31
C ASN A 88 7.38 9.26 12.75
N LEU A 89 6.85 8.40 11.90
CA LEU A 89 5.51 8.48 11.34
C LEU A 89 4.56 7.70 12.25
N LYS A 90 3.60 8.40 12.86
CA LYS A 90 2.55 7.78 13.66
C LYS A 90 1.49 7.18 12.75
N LEU A 91 1.27 5.89 12.85
CA LEU A 91 0.25 5.20 12.06
C LEU A 91 -0.31 4.01 12.83
N ASP A 92 -1.61 4.01 13.00
CA ASP A 92 -2.33 2.88 13.56
C ASP A 92 -2.91 2.02 12.44
N PRO A 93 -2.89 0.69 12.56
CA PRO A 93 -3.63 -0.18 11.66
C PRO A 93 -5.12 0.19 11.66
N GLY A 94 -5.64 0.49 10.49
CA GLY A 94 -7.02 0.92 10.28
C GLY A 94 -7.67 0.18 9.12
N LEU A 95 -8.86 0.65 8.72
CA LEU A 95 -9.61 0.09 7.60
C LEU A 95 -8.99 0.42 6.23
N ALA A 96 -8.19 1.48 6.13
CA ALA A 96 -7.52 1.85 4.90
C ALA A 96 -6.25 1.02 4.68
N PHE A 97 -5.98 0.66 3.42
CA PHE A 97 -4.77 -0.05 3.02
C PHE A 97 -3.51 0.81 3.27
N GLY A 98 -2.38 0.17 3.59
CA GLY A 98 -1.10 0.86 3.76
C GLY A 98 -0.69 1.07 5.22
N THR A 99 -0.72 0.01 6.04
CA THR A 99 -0.24 0.04 7.44
C THR A 99 1.29 -0.01 7.58
N GLY A 100 2.03 -0.07 6.46
CA GLY A 100 3.49 -0.24 6.47
C GLY A 100 3.96 -1.69 6.54
N THR A 101 3.13 -2.63 7.00
CA THR A 101 3.50 -4.06 7.17
C THR A 101 3.66 -4.80 5.85
N HIS A 102 3.02 -4.34 4.77
CA HIS A 102 3.07 -5.00 3.49
C HIS A 102 4.37 -4.69 2.75
N ASP A 103 4.97 -5.71 2.10
CA ASP A 103 6.23 -5.59 1.37
C ASP A 103 6.25 -4.46 0.34
N THR A 104 5.12 -4.22 -0.34
CA THR A 104 5.00 -3.14 -1.34
C THR A 104 5.15 -1.75 -0.71
N THR A 105 4.54 -1.54 0.45
CA THR A 105 4.65 -0.28 1.21
C THR A 105 6.07 -0.10 1.73
N ALA A 106 6.68 -1.16 2.25
CA ALA A 106 8.07 -1.14 2.71
C ALA A 106 9.04 -0.74 1.59
N LEU A 107 8.89 -1.31 0.40
CA LEU A 107 9.71 -0.97 -0.78
C LEU A 107 9.61 0.51 -1.16
N CYS A 108 8.42 1.12 -1.06
CA CYS A 108 8.22 2.55 -1.34
C CYS A 108 8.80 3.43 -0.23
N LEU A 109 8.60 3.08 1.05
CA LEU A 109 9.12 3.83 2.19
C LEU A 109 10.64 3.85 2.22
N GLU A 110 11.29 2.71 1.97
CA GLU A 110 12.75 2.61 1.86
C GLU A 110 13.29 3.46 0.70
N TRP A 111 12.55 3.55 -0.40
CA TRP A 111 12.93 4.38 -1.53
C TRP A 111 12.76 5.88 -1.22
N LEU A 112 11.65 6.28 -0.61
CA LEU A 112 11.42 7.66 -0.20
C LEU A 112 12.50 8.13 0.79
N GLU A 113 12.88 7.27 1.72
CA GLU A 113 13.90 7.57 2.73
C GLU A 113 15.28 7.86 2.12
N GLN A 114 15.61 7.22 0.98
CA GLN A 114 16.87 7.39 0.26
C GLN A 114 16.81 8.49 -0.82
N THR A 115 15.62 9.03 -1.09
CA THR A 115 15.40 10.05 -2.13
C THR A 115 15.53 11.44 -1.54
N ASP A 116 16.15 12.37 -2.27
CA ASP A 116 16.15 13.78 -1.92
C ASP A 116 14.75 14.36 -2.11
N LEU A 117 14.12 14.75 -1.00
CA LEU A 117 12.76 15.28 -0.95
C LEU A 117 12.70 16.77 -0.62
N ASP A 118 13.84 17.42 -0.35
CA ASP A 118 13.87 18.81 0.07
C ASP A 118 13.22 19.72 -0.97
N GLY A 119 12.20 20.49 -0.52
CA GLY A 119 11.46 21.43 -1.35
C GLY A 119 10.60 20.81 -2.47
N LYS A 120 10.39 19.48 -2.50
CA LYS A 120 9.68 18.81 -3.59
C LYS A 120 8.18 18.77 -3.37
N GLN A 121 7.45 18.80 -4.50
CA GLN A 121 6.02 18.51 -4.60
C GLN A 121 5.84 17.04 -4.99
N VAL A 122 5.24 16.27 -4.09
CA VAL A 122 5.07 14.82 -4.24
C VAL A 122 3.63 14.50 -4.66
N LEU A 123 3.47 13.62 -5.63
CA LEU A 123 2.18 12.99 -5.96
C LEU A 123 2.18 11.55 -5.45
N ASP A 124 1.23 11.23 -4.55
CA ASP A 124 0.92 9.87 -4.09
C ASP A 124 -0.38 9.41 -4.76
N PHE A 125 -0.25 8.58 -5.79
CA PHE A 125 -1.39 8.13 -6.58
C PHE A 125 -1.91 6.78 -6.09
N GLY A 126 -3.14 6.76 -5.57
CA GLY A 126 -3.69 5.64 -4.79
C GLY A 126 -3.16 5.67 -3.36
N CYS A 127 -3.38 6.80 -2.65
CA CYS A 127 -2.70 7.08 -1.38
C CYS A 127 -3.15 6.20 -0.21
N GLY A 128 -4.36 5.60 -0.26
CA GLY A 128 -4.86 4.74 0.80
C GLY A 128 -4.88 5.43 2.16
N SER A 129 -4.08 4.98 3.10
CA SER A 129 -3.90 5.58 4.44
C SER A 129 -3.12 6.90 4.41
N GLY A 130 -2.56 7.30 3.27
CA GLY A 130 -1.67 8.46 3.12
C GLY A 130 -0.24 8.21 3.59
N VAL A 131 0.12 6.99 3.94
CA VAL A 131 1.41 6.66 4.57
C VAL A 131 2.61 7.12 3.75
N LEU A 132 2.56 7.01 2.41
CA LEU A 132 3.68 7.41 1.53
C LEU A 132 3.77 8.93 1.40
N ALA A 133 2.64 9.61 1.21
CA ALA A 133 2.58 11.07 1.20
C ALA A 133 3.06 11.68 2.52
N ILE A 134 2.58 11.13 3.66
CA ILE A 134 2.97 11.59 5.00
C ILE A 134 4.46 11.33 5.25
N ALA A 135 4.98 10.15 4.86
CA ALA A 135 6.39 9.84 4.95
C ALA A 135 7.24 10.84 4.14
N ALA A 136 6.83 11.15 2.91
CA ALA A 136 7.52 12.13 2.08
C ALA A 136 7.56 13.52 2.73
N LEU A 137 6.45 13.98 3.32
CA LEU A 137 6.36 15.26 4.03
C LEU A 137 7.24 15.31 5.27
N LEU A 138 7.30 14.24 6.06
CA LEU A 138 8.15 14.13 7.24
C LEU A 138 9.64 14.04 6.86
N LEU A 139 9.95 13.49 5.70
CA LEU A 139 11.32 13.37 5.16
C LEU A 139 11.82 14.65 4.48
N GLY A 140 10.98 15.69 4.33
CA GLY A 140 11.42 17.01 3.86
C GLY A 140 10.68 17.53 2.63
N ALA A 141 9.71 16.81 2.06
CA ALA A 141 8.91 17.34 0.96
C ALA A 141 8.16 18.61 1.39
N GLU A 142 8.07 19.59 0.48
CA GLU A 142 7.37 20.85 0.74
C GLU A 142 5.86 20.62 0.84
N ARG A 143 5.30 19.94 -0.15
CA ARG A 143 3.89 19.58 -0.24
C ARG A 143 3.71 18.19 -0.82
N ALA A 144 2.59 17.57 -0.48
CA ALA A 144 2.16 16.35 -1.13
C ALA A 144 0.70 16.49 -1.59
N LEU A 145 0.38 15.81 -2.69
CA LEU A 145 -0.99 15.62 -3.16
C LEU A 145 -1.26 14.11 -3.20
N GLY A 146 -2.23 13.66 -2.40
CA GLY A 146 -2.72 12.30 -2.41
C GLY A 146 -4.00 12.18 -3.24
N THR A 147 -4.09 11.17 -4.09
CA THR A 147 -5.35 10.84 -4.78
C THR A 147 -5.76 9.41 -4.48
N ASP A 148 -7.05 9.17 -4.29
CA ASP A 148 -7.61 7.83 -4.18
C ASP A 148 -9.03 7.81 -4.75
N ILE A 149 -9.47 6.66 -5.25
CA ILE A 149 -10.85 6.46 -5.75
C ILE A 149 -11.85 6.27 -4.61
N ASP A 150 -11.36 5.96 -3.40
CA ASP A 150 -12.17 5.75 -2.21
C ASP A 150 -12.13 6.98 -1.29
N ASN A 151 -13.29 7.60 -1.06
CA ASN A 151 -13.41 8.71 -0.11
C ASN A 151 -13.04 8.33 1.33
N GLN A 152 -13.18 7.06 1.72
CA GLN A 152 -12.76 6.61 3.05
C GLN A 152 -11.23 6.63 3.17
N ALA A 153 -10.51 6.29 2.10
CA ALA A 153 -9.06 6.41 2.04
C ALA A 153 -8.61 7.88 2.18
N LEU A 154 -9.29 8.81 1.48
CA LEU A 154 -8.99 10.24 1.60
C LEU A 154 -9.23 10.76 3.04
N THR A 155 -10.32 10.32 3.69
CA THR A 155 -10.59 10.67 5.09
C THR A 155 -9.51 10.13 6.02
N ALA A 156 -9.15 8.85 5.88
CA ALA A 156 -8.09 8.23 6.67
C ALA A 156 -6.74 8.93 6.47
N SER A 157 -6.42 9.29 5.22
CA SER A 157 -5.21 10.06 4.90
C SER A 157 -5.18 11.43 5.59
N ALA A 158 -6.32 12.14 5.63
CA ALA A 158 -6.43 13.43 6.31
C ALA A 158 -6.22 13.29 7.82
N ASP A 159 -6.85 12.31 8.45
CA ASP A 159 -6.73 12.04 9.88
C ASP A 159 -5.28 11.66 10.25
N ASN A 160 -4.66 10.79 9.47
CA ASN A 160 -3.27 10.39 9.67
C ASN A 160 -2.30 11.56 9.47
N ALA A 161 -2.52 12.42 8.47
CA ALA A 161 -1.72 13.61 8.26
C ALA A 161 -1.83 14.60 9.43
N ALA A 162 -3.03 14.79 9.95
CA ALA A 162 -3.27 15.63 11.13
C ALA A 162 -2.55 15.06 12.36
N ALA A 163 -2.62 13.74 12.60
CA ALA A 163 -1.94 13.05 13.70
C ALA A 163 -0.41 13.19 13.64
N ASN A 164 0.14 13.39 12.43
CA ASN A 164 1.56 13.61 12.18
C ASN A 164 1.97 15.08 12.05
N GLY A 165 1.03 16.03 12.23
CA GLY A 165 1.30 17.48 12.15
C GLY A 165 1.67 17.97 10.75
N VAL A 166 1.27 17.25 9.69
CA VAL A 166 1.57 17.59 8.29
C VAL A 166 0.32 17.89 7.45
N GLY A 167 -0.86 17.93 8.08
CA GLY A 167 -2.14 18.07 7.39
C GLY A 167 -2.25 19.32 6.51
N GLU A 168 -1.64 20.45 6.88
CA GLU A 168 -1.64 21.68 6.07
C GLU A 168 -0.77 21.58 4.80
N ARG A 169 0.07 20.57 4.71
CA ARG A 169 0.96 20.32 3.56
C ARG A 169 0.51 19.16 2.68
N LEU A 170 -0.58 18.46 3.06
CA LEU A 170 -1.18 17.38 2.29
C LEU A 170 -2.51 17.84 1.69
N ASP A 171 -2.56 17.92 0.38
CA ASP A 171 -3.82 18.07 -0.36
C ASP A 171 -4.35 16.70 -0.75
N LEU A 172 -5.68 16.54 -0.74
CA LEU A 172 -6.34 15.26 -1.04
C LEU A 172 -7.48 15.48 -2.02
N CYS A 173 -7.58 14.64 -3.05
CA CYS A 173 -8.70 14.69 -3.99
C CYS A 173 -8.95 13.34 -4.66
N LEU A 174 -10.14 13.18 -5.25
CA LEU A 174 -10.42 12.10 -6.17
C LEU A 174 -9.60 12.28 -7.47
N PRO A 175 -9.21 11.21 -8.18
CA PRO A 175 -8.40 11.30 -9.40
C PRO A 175 -8.99 12.20 -10.49
N GLU A 176 -10.31 12.25 -10.63
CA GLU A 176 -11.01 13.11 -11.58
C GLU A 176 -10.99 14.59 -11.22
N ALA A 177 -10.77 14.91 -9.95
CA ALA A 177 -10.62 16.30 -9.47
C ALA A 177 -9.17 16.81 -9.57
N LEU A 178 -8.23 15.93 -9.88
CA LEU A 178 -6.83 16.33 -10.10
C LEU A 178 -6.72 17.24 -11.31
N ALA A 179 -6.23 18.47 -11.11
CA ALA A 179 -6.08 19.45 -12.17
C ALA A 179 -5.29 18.87 -13.38
N THR A 180 -5.76 19.13 -14.59
CA THR A 180 -5.19 18.53 -15.80
C THR A 180 -3.75 18.95 -16.09
N ASP A 181 -3.34 20.11 -15.60
CA ASP A 181 -2.01 20.72 -15.71
C ASP A 181 -1.12 20.51 -14.49
N TYR A 182 -1.61 19.78 -13.46
CA TYR A 182 -0.81 19.49 -12.27
C TYR A 182 0.42 18.65 -12.63
N GLN A 183 1.57 19.08 -12.14
CA GLN A 183 2.85 18.37 -12.29
C GLN A 183 3.57 18.30 -10.95
N CYS A 184 4.14 17.14 -10.67
CA CYS A 184 4.93 16.86 -9.47
C CYS A 184 6.43 16.79 -9.76
N ASP A 185 7.22 16.97 -8.71
CA ASP A 185 8.68 16.78 -8.70
C ASP A 185 9.05 15.33 -8.35
N LEU A 186 8.08 14.55 -7.80
CA LEU A 186 8.23 13.14 -7.46
C LEU A 186 6.86 12.45 -7.51
N LEU A 187 6.83 11.27 -8.12
CA LEU A 187 5.65 10.39 -8.15
C LEU A 187 5.89 9.12 -7.35
N VAL A 188 4.96 8.78 -6.48
CA VAL A 188 4.86 7.44 -5.89
C VAL A 188 3.47 6.88 -6.13
N ALA A 189 3.37 5.58 -6.45
CA ALA A 189 2.10 4.88 -6.57
C ALA A 189 2.26 3.43 -6.12
N ASN A 190 1.46 3.01 -5.14
CA ASN A 190 1.45 1.64 -4.64
C ASN A 190 0.06 1.02 -4.88
N ILE A 191 -0.22 0.75 -6.14
CA ILE A 191 -1.48 0.17 -6.62
C ILE A 191 -1.21 -1.04 -7.51
N LEU A 192 -2.26 -1.76 -7.91
CA LEU A 192 -2.14 -2.97 -8.72
C LEU A 192 -1.51 -2.69 -10.09
N ALA A 193 -0.84 -3.72 -10.65
CA ALA A 193 -0.09 -3.63 -11.90
C ALA A 193 -0.96 -3.23 -13.11
N ALA A 194 -2.19 -3.75 -13.22
CA ALA A 194 -3.05 -3.46 -14.36
C ALA A 194 -3.42 -1.97 -14.46
N PRO A 195 -3.94 -1.30 -13.40
CA PRO A 195 -4.12 0.15 -13.39
C PRO A 195 -2.84 0.93 -13.67
N LEU A 196 -1.67 0.50 -13.12
CA LEU A 196 -0.40 1.17 -13.41
C LEU A 196 -0.07 1.17 -14.90
N ILE A 197 -0.28 0.06 -15.60
CA ILE A 197 -0.04 -0.05 -17.04
C ILE A 197 -0.98 0.88 -17.83
N GLU A 198 -2.27 0.86 -17.50
CA GLU A 198 -3.28 1.69 -18.18
C GLU A 198 -3.04 3.18 -17.97
N LEU A 199 -2.63 3.57 -16.79
CA LEU A 199 -2.40 4.96 -16.40
C LEU A 199 -1.01 5.49 -16.77
N ALA A 200 -0.12 4.67 -17.33
CA ALA A 200 1.26 5.05 -17.60
C ALA A 200 1.40 6.38 -18.38
N PRO A 201 0.63 6.65 -19.47
CA PRO A 201 0.70 7.95 -20.17
C PRO A 201 0.27 9.12 -19.28
N VAL A 202 -0.78 8.92 -18.47
CA VAL A 202 -1.33 9.96 -17.59
C VAL A 202 -0.33 10.29 -16.50
N LEU A 203 0.19 9.27 -15.78
CA LEU A 203 1.15 9.45 -14.70
C LEU A 203 2.48 10.03 -15.19
N ALA A 204 2.94 9.62 -16.39
CA ALA A 204 4.11 10.22 -17.00
C ALA A 204 3.91 11.71 -17.29
N GLY A 205 2.73 12.12 -17.74
CA GLY A 205 2.38 13.52 -17.97
C GLY A 205 2.30 14.36 -16.70
N ARG A 206 2.13 13.72 -15.53
CA ARG A 206 2.13 14.40 -14.22
C ARG A 206 3.53 14.65 -13.66
N CYS A 207 4.55 14.04 -14.22
CA CYS A 207 5.92 14.17 -13.76
C CYS A 207 6.67 15.23 -14.56
N ARG A 208 7.27 16.19 -13.89
CA ARG A 208 8.23 17.11 -14.53
C ARG A 208 9.42 16.34 -15.10
N PRO A 209 10.06 16.81 -16.18
CA PRO A 209 11.34 16.26 -16.64
C PRO A 209 12.35 16.19 -15.48
N GLY A 210 13.00 15.03 -15.32
CA GLY A 210 13.92 14.78 -14.21
C GLY A 210 13.26 14.32 -12.91
N ALA A 211 11.93 14.29 -12.82
CA ALA A 211 11.23 13.80 -11.63
C ALA A 211 11.47 12.30 -11.42
N PRO A 212 11.90 11.87 -10.22
CA PRO A 212 11.95 10.46 -9.87
C PRO A 212 10.53 9.90 -9.67
N MET A 213 10.39 8.60 -9.94
CA MET A 213 9.15 7.85 -9.80
C MET A 213 9.43 6.51 -9.13
N ALA A 214 8.52 6.07 -8.25
CA ALA A 214 8.48 4.69 -7.74
C ALA A 214 7.06 4.12 -7.82
N LEU A 215 6.97 2.91 -8.37
CA LEU A 215 5.74 2.15 -8.53
C LEU A 215 5.88 0.82 -7.79
N SER A 216 4.88 0.46 -7.01
CA SER A 216 4.79 -0.84 -6.31
C SER A 216 3.34 -1.36 -6.31
N GLY A 217 3.06 -2.46 -5.60
CA GLY A 217 1.82 -3.21 -5.77
C GLY A 217 1.89 -4.19 -6.94
N ILE A 218 3.10 -4.51 -7.38
CA ILE A 218 3.42 -5.27 -8.59
C ILE A 218 4.01 -6.61 -8.17
N LEU A 219 3.46 -7.74 -8.64
CA LEU A 219 4.09 -9.04 -8.47
C LEU A 219 5.31 -9.18 -9.37
N ALA A 220 6.31 -9.97 -8.95
CA ALA A 220 7.54 -10.19 -9.71
C ALA A 220 7.29 -10.61 -11.17
N GLY A 221 6.27 -11.45 -11.41
CA GLY A 221 5.88 -11.88 -12.76
C GLY A 221 5.25 -10.79 -13.63
N GLN A 222 4.81 -9.66 -13.04
CA GLN A 222 4.20 -8.52 -13.73
C GLN A 222 5.20 -7.39 -14.01
N ALA A 223 6.39 -7.46 -13.41
CA ALA A 223 7.38 -6.39 -13.44
C ALA A 223 7.73 -5.94 -14.88
N GLN A 224 7.93 -6.88 -15.80
CA GLN A 224 8.32 -6.55 -17.16
C GLN A 224 7.23 -5.77 -17.91
N SER A 225 5.97 -6.16 -17.75
CA SER A 225 4.84 -5.45 -18.40
C SER A 225 4.71 -4.01 -17.92
N VAL A 226 4.90 -3.77 -16.60
CA VAL A 226 4.91 -2.41 -16.05
C VAL A 226 6.12 -1.64 -16.58
N ARG A 227 7.32 -2.23 -16.59
CA ARG A 227 8.51 -1.59 -17.14
C ARG A 227 8.34 -1.18 -18.60
N ASP A 228 7.78 -2.06 -19.43
CA ASP A 228 7.55 -1.79 -20.86
C ASP A 228 6.57 -0.62 -21.05
N ALA A 229 5.54 -0.51 -20.20
CA ALA A 229 4.58 0.58 -20.22
C ALA A 229 5.20 1.95 -19.87
N TYR A 230 6.19 1.98 -18.98
CA TYR A 230 6.82 3.24 -18.53
C TYR A 230 8.11 3.59 -19.28
N ALA A 231 8.76 2.62 -19.92
CA ALA A 231 10.02 2.83 -20.66
C ALA A 231 10.01 3.95 -21.71
N PRO A 232 8.87 4.27 -22.39
CA PRO A 232 8.83 5.41 -23.30
C PRO A 232 9.16 6.76 -22.62
N TRP A 233 8.77 6.93 -21.36
CA TRP A 233 8.86 8.21 -20.64
C TRP A 233 9.91 8.26 -19.54
N PHE A 234 10.40 7.11 -19.05
CA PHE A 234 11.33 7.05 -17.92
C PHE A 234 12.58 6.26 -18.25
N ASP A 235 13.69 6.71 -17.71
CA ASP A 235 14.93 5.93 -17.60
C ASP A 235 14.80 5.07 -16.34
N LEU A 236 14.50 3.78 -16.53
CA LEU A 236 14.15 2.86 -15.45
C LEU A 236 15.39 2.24 -14.80
N SER A 237 15.45 2.29 -13.49
CA SER A 237 16.44 1.60 -12.65
C SER A 237 16.22 0.07 -12.66
N PRO A 238 17.19 -0.73 -12.16
CA PRO A 238 16.96 -2.15 -11.86
C PRO A 238 15.83 -2.34 -10.85
N THR A 239 14.92 -3.28 -11.13
CA THR A 239 13.80 -3.60 -10.26
C THR A 239 14.28 -4.07 -8.88
N ARG A 240 13.65 -3.61 -7.81
CA ARG A 240 13.87 -4.06 -6.44
C ARG A 240 12.76 -5.03 -6.05
N GLN A 241 13.14 -6.13 -5.39
CA GLN A 241 12.19 -7.18 -4.98
C GLN A 241 12.26 -7.45 -3.49
N ARG A 242 11.08 -7.68 -2.89
CA ARG A 242 10.91 -8.15 -1.52
C ARG A 242 9.77 -9.16 -1.49
N GLY A 243 10.07 -10.39 -1.07
CA GLY A 243 9.12 -11.49 -1.22
C GLY A 243 8.70 -11.69 -2.68
N ASP A 244 7.39 -11.76 -2.92
CA ASP A 244 6.80 -11.89 -4.26
C ASP A 244 6.57 -10.55 -4.95
N TRP A 245 6.83 -9.42 -4.26
CA TRP A 245 6.52 -8.07 -4.70
C TRP A 245 7.74 -7.31 -5.18
N VAL A 246 7.50 -6.39 -6.11
CA VAL A 246 8.57 -5.57 -6.66
C VAL A 246 8.23 -4.08 -6.64
N ARG A 247 9.29 -3.26 -6.67
CA ARG A 247 9.26 -1.85 -7.00
C ARG A 247 9.97 -1.60 -8.32
N VAL A 248 9.29 -0.87 -9.20
CA VAL A 248 9.85 -0.31 -10.44
C VAL A 248 10.05 1.18 -10.21
N ASP A 249 11.27 1.65 -10.31
CA ASP A 249 11.62 3.07 -10.17
C ASP A 249 12.44 3.58 -11.36
N GLY A 250 12.45 4.89 -11.53
CA GLY A 250 13.15 5.54 -12.62
C GLY A 250 13.03 7.06 -12.56
N VAL A 251 13.59 7.73 -13.56
CA VAL A 251 13.61 9.18 -13.68
C VAL A 251 12.94 9.60 -14.99
N ARG A 252 12.07 10.60 -14.94
CA ARG A 252 11.36 11.14 -16.10
C ARG A 252 12.36 11.70 -17.10
N LYS A 253 12.30 11.23 -18.34
CA LYS A 253 13.12 11.74 -19.44
C LYS A 253 12.81 13.21 -19.72
N ALA A 254 13.78 13.94 -20.25
CA ALA A 254 13.53 15.26 -20.81
C ALA A 254 12.53 15.16 -21.98
N ASP A 255 11.67 16.16 -22.12
CA ASP A 255 10.83 16.26 -23.28
C ASP A 255 11.70 16.47 -24.53
N ARG A 256 11.42 15.71 -25.58
CA ARG A 256 12.18 15.79 -26.85
C ARG A 256 11.66 16.92 -27.70
#